data_5fd66b990f2a085c1fe07d4ddb3cd98d
#
_entry.id   5fd66b990f2a085c1fe07d4ddb3cd98d
#
_cell.length_a   1.000
_cell.length_b   1.000
_cell.length_c   1.000
_cell.angle_alpha   90.00
_cell.angle_beta   90.00
_cell.angle_gamma   90.00
#
_symmetry.space_group_name_H-M   'P 1'
#
loop_
_entity.id
_entity.type
_entity.pdbx_description
1 polymer ?
#
loop_
_entity_poly.entity_id
_entity_poly.type
_entity_poly.pdbx_seq_one_letter_code
_entity_poly.pdbx_strand_id
1 'polypeptide(L)'
;MFISVVLNTEYMDIASRSKWYLKNLLHCKENGWILITHEYLWKHFEEIQQDITPRLFYDFEMRPFKAEEVKDVEQYFIPDRLFEMIEKQCGSRTEFLFEMTRGGNPELETVFQGILDTIKKSHPNEPIDGIFHCLEGFEPLRNVAKVNDIPIISYVFSALRKPHGYRQTLYSANFGRLYCGDECEKKWHRFQSEDTQLLLYSNRELIAIFGKDRTLPLIDIMAASPKYEINVCGEGFDILPHIFSRAEYCDEDIYYECAKYYKRSQMRNRQHPIHLDALQISRDEVHNDPAAWILSSKRMVATCSQMILKAALWNRIPVMPKNTLPFSFMCSKDITDENKVPLDFLNFYLFCYLIPNDLMFSGEYWQWRMTNPTETEIYKRHLDFYIEKLNLPKSILTEQDEPTRFKSLLKSRGCDEELINILLEDKHDFDIDYNTASSRIMVNGKSYWRLNKIENGVRHFHIELSESADTIDFYPLDDVAGCARLVSVSVNGKPVDVSNFADFRYMPKVSGHYTLPFPPTADKTIIDIAWDYQSNKEFLNAHS
;
A
#
# COMPACT_ATOMS: atom_id res chain seq x y z
N MET A 1 -16.49 0.85 24.20
CA MET A 1 -16.69 0.33 22.83
C MET A 1 -16.25 1.33 21.78
N PHE A 2 -15.91 0.88 20.56
CA PHE A 2 -15.60 1.77 19.44
C PHE A 2 -16.74 1.83 18.42
N ILE A 3 -16.80 2.93 17.68
CA ILE A 3 -17.71 3.12 16.54
C ILE A 3 -16.87 3.25 15.28
N SER A 4 -17.24 2.56 14.22
CA SER A 4 -16.66 2.75 12.88
C SER A 4 -17.60 3.58 12.02
N VAL A 5 -17.07 4.53 11.25
CA VAL A 5 -17.85 5.41 10.39
C VAL A 5 -17.36 5.29 8.96
N VAL A 6 -18.25 4.89 8.05
CA VAL A 6 -18.00 4.77 6.62
C VAL A 6 -19.03 5.60 5.86
N LEU A 7 -18.64 6.77 5.42
CA LEU A 7 -19.53 7.72 4.75
C LEU A 7 -19.13 7.90 3.29
N ASN A 8 -20.14 8.27 2.52
CA ASN A 8 -19.99 8.55 1.11
C ASN A 8 -19.76 10.04 0.84
N THR A 9 -18.95 10.69 1.65
CA THR A 9 -18.67 12.12 1.47
C THR A 9 -17.58 12.38 0.44
N GLU A 10 -17.06 11.30 -0.15
CA GLU A 10 -15.87 11.37 -0.96
C GLU A 10 -16.15 11.11 -2.43
N TYR A 11 -15.18 11.49 -3.23
CA TYR A 11 -15.06 11.29 -4.68
C TYR A 11 -14.88 9.80 -5.08
N MET A 12 -14.98 8.86 -4.14
CA MET A 12 -14.88 7.43 -4.46
C MET A 12 -16.15 6.96 -5.20
N ASP A 13 -15.94 6.11 -6.18
CA ASP A 13 -17.03 5.43 -6.85
C ASP A 13 -17.78 4.45 -5.93
N ILE A 14 -18.97 4.03 -6.33
CA ILE A 14 -19.81 3.09 -5.55
C ILE A 14 -19.05 1.80 -5.26
N ALA A 15 -18.28 1.29 -6.21
CA ALA A 15 -17.53 0.04 -6.06
C ALA A 15 -16.40 0.14 -5.02
N SER A 16 -15.75 1.29 -4.91
CA SER A 16 -14.74 1.51 -3.85
C SER A 16 -15.39 1.65 -2.47
N ARG A 17 -16.56 2.25 -2.39
CA ARG A 17 -17.32 2.43 -1.13
C ARG A 17 -17.84 1.12 -0.58
N SER A 18 -18.41 0.25 -1.42
CA SER A 18 -18.88 -1.07 -1.02
C SER A 18 -17.76 -1.90 -0.41
N LYS A 19 -16.55 -1.83 -0.96
CA LYS A 19 -15.38 -2.54 -0.41
C LYS A 19 -14.95 -2.03 0.96
N TRP A 20 -14.96 -0.71 1.18
CA TRP A 20 -14.70 -0.13 2.49
C TRP A 20 -15.79 -0.46 3.50
N TYR A 21 -17.04 -0.44 3.08
CA TYR A 21 -18.17 -0.84 3.89
C TYR A 21 -18.03 -2.30 4.34
N LEU A 22 -17.77 -3.22 3.41
CA LEU A 22 -17.57 -4.64 3.71
C LEU A 22 -16.38 -4.87 4.65
N LYS A 23 -15.28 -4.14 4.45
CA LYS A 23 -14.13 -4.21 5.37
C LYS A 23 -14.52 -3.79 6.78
N ASN A 24 -15.18 -2.67 6.91
CA ASN A 24 -15.58 -2.17 8.23
C ASN A 24 -16.66 -3.04 8.89
N LEU A 25 -17.60 -3.61 8.12
CA LEU A 25 -18.54 -4.61 8.63
C LEU A 25 -17.83 -5.81 9.26
N LEU A 26 -16.84 -6.37 8.56
CA LEU A 26 -16.04 -7.48 9.08
C LEU A 26 -15.37 -7.11 10.41
N HIS A 27 -14.72 -5.96 10.47
CA HIS A 27 -14.01 -5.53 11.68
C HIS A 27 -14.95 -5.16 12.83
N CYS A 28 -16.12 -4.58 12.53
CA CYS A 28 -17.16 -4.36 13.53
C CYS A 28 -17.65 -5.71 14.11
N LYS A 29 -17.85 -6.72 13.25
CA LYS A 29 -18.21 -8.06 13.71
C LYS A 29 -17.15 -8.71 14.60
N GLU A 30 -15.89 -8.61 14.21
CA GLU A 30 -14.76 -9.22 14.94
C GLU A 30 -14.49 -8.59 16.30
N ASN A 31 -14.76 -7.29 16.44
CA ASN A 31 -14.43 -6.52 17.64
C ASN A 31 -15.67 -6.12 18.47
N GLY A 32 -16.89 -6.45 18.05
CA GLY A 32 -18.10 -5.98 18.69
C GLY A 32 -18.30 -4.45 18.58
N TRP A 33 -17.84 -3.83 17.47
CA TRP A 33 -18.01 -2.41 17.22
C TRP A 33 -19.34 -2.11 16.52
N ILE A 34 -19.78 -0.87 16.64
CA ILE A 34 -20.98 -0.36 15.96
C ILE A 34 -20.55 0.32 14.65
N LEU A 35 -21.34 0.17 13.57
CA LEU A 35 -21.10 0.83 12.31
C LEU A 35 -22.10 1.96 12.06
N ILE A 36 -21.60 3.15 11.72
CA ILE A 36 -22.41 4.24 11.15
C ILE A 36 -22.07 4.37 9.67
N THR A 37 -23.08 4.35 8.81
CA THR A 37 -22.89 4.33 7.37
C THR A 37 -23.96 5.14 6.62
N HIS A 38 -23.92 5.15 5.32
CA HIS A 38 -24.96 5.65 4.45
C HIS A 38 -26.13 4.71 4.36
N GLU A 39 -27.33 5.27 4.27
CA GLU A 39 -28.56 4.52 4.06
C GLU A 39 -28.49 3.64 2.81
N TYR A 40 -27.87 4.13 1.71
CA TYR A 40 -27.68 3.36 0.47
C TYR A 40 -26.90 2.05 0.71
N LEU A 41 -25.77 2.09 1.40
CA LEU A 41 -24.93 0.91 1.63
C LEU A 41 -25.68 -0.13 2.48
N TRP A 42 -26.44 0.30 3.47
CA TRP A 42 -27.25 -0.57 4.29
C TRP A 42 -28.43 -1.20 3.51
N LYS A 43 -29.18 -0.39 2.73
CA LYS A 43 -30.33 -0.85 1.95
C LYS A 43 -29.96 -1.80 0.82
N HIS A 44 -28.79 -1.62 0.20
CA HIS A 44 -28.35 -2.39 -0.96
C HIS A 44 -27.36 -3.50 -0.60
N PHE A 45 -27.37 -3.96 0.67
CA PHE A 45 -26.45 -5.02 1.11
C PHE A 45 -26.54 -6.29 0.24
N GLU A 46 -27.71 -6.67 -0.21
CA GLU A 46 -27.93 -7.85 -1.09
C GLU A 46 -27.20 -7.73 -2.44
N GLU A 47 -27.00 -6.50 -2.94
CA GLU A 47 -26.22 -6.26 -4.14
C GLU A 47 -24.72 -6.18 -3.80
N ILE A 48 -24.38 -5.48 -2.74
CA ILE A 48 -23.00 -5.23 -2.29
C ILE A 48 -22.30 -6.53 -1.89
N GLN A 49 -23.03 -7.51 -1.36
CA GLN A 49 -22.45 -8.83 -1.02
C GLN A 49 -21.80 -9.54 -2.20
N GLN A 50 -22.14 -9.19 -3.45
CA GLN A 50 -21.49 -9.73 -4.65
C GLN A 50 -20.03 -9.30 -4.77
N ASP A 51 -19.64 -8.22 -4.09
CA ASP A 51 -18.25 -7.76 -4.01
C ASP A 51 -17.39 -8.58 -3.05
N ILE A 52 -18.00 -9.51 -2.28
CA ILE A 52 -17.29 -10.46 -1.40
C ILE A 52 -16.61 -11.51 -2.28
N THR A 53 -15.41 -11.20 -2.72
CA THR A 53 -14.63 -11.99 -3.68
C THR A 53 -13.22 -12.25 -3.16
N PRO A 54 -12.51 -13.28 -3.67
CA PRO A 54 -11.10 -13.50 -3.35
C PRO A 54 -10.23 -12.26 -3.60
N ARG A 55 -10.57 -11.46 -4.62
CA ARG A 55 -9.88 -10.21 -4.93
C ARG A 55 -10.10 -9.15 -3.85
N LEU A 56 -11.31 -9.03 -3.30
CA LEU A 56 -11.58 -8.13 -2.18
C LEU A 56 -10.69 -8.48 -0.98
N PHE A 57 -10.62 -9.77 -0.63
CA PHE A 57 -9.81 -10.24 0.51
C PHE A 57 -8.34 -9.94 0.32
N TYR A 58 -7.84 -10.09 -0.91
CA TYR A 58 -6.45 -9.77 -1.23
C TYR A 58 -6.19 -8.27 -1.23
N ASP A 59 -7.00 -7.48 -1.94
CA ASP A 59 -6.79 -6.03 -2.13
C ASP A 59 -6.92 -5.23 -0.82
N PHE A 60 -7.78 -5.70 0.09
CA PHE A 60 -8.03 -5.07 1.39
C PHE A 60 -7.37 -5.80 2.57
N GLU A 61 -6.61 -6.87 2.29
CA GLU A 61 -5.94 -7.67 3.32
C GLU A 61 -6.91 -8.10 4.44
N MET A 62 -7.96 -8.80 4.03
CA MET A 62 -8.99 -9.33 4.93
C MET A 62 -8.95 -10.85 4.91
N ARG A 63 -9.37 -11.48 6.03
CA ARG A 63 -9.70 -12.90 5.98
C ARG A 63 -10.93 -13.13 5.09
N PRO A 64 -11.06 -14.30 4.47
CA PRO A 64 -12.31 -14.69 3.82
C PRO A 64 -13.47 -14.71 4.82
N PHE A 65 -14.64 -14.24 4.39
CA PHE A 65 -15.89 -14.30 5.14
C PHE A 65 -17.09 -14.43 4.19
N LYS A 66 -18.24 -14.80 4.74
CA LYS A 66 -19.52 -14.86 4.03
C LYS A 66 -20.44 -13.73 4.49
N ALA A 67 -21.36 -13.33 3.64
CA ALA A 67 -22.32 -12.26 3.94
C ALA A 67 -23.12 -12.51 5.24
N GLU A 68 -23.45 -13.78 5.52
CA GLU A 68 -24.19 -14.17 6.71
C GLU A 68 -23.45 -13.86 8.01
N GLU A 69 -22.11 -13.87 8.00
CA GLU A 69 -21.29 -13.62 9.19
C GLU A 69 -21.39 -12.18 9.70
N VAL A 70 -21.73 -11.22 8.84
CA VAL A 70 -21.74 -9.79 9.15
C VAL A 70 -23.14 -9.16 9.18
N LYS A 71 -24.19 -9.93 8.93
CA LYS A 71 -25.59 -9.44 8.89
C LYS A 71 -26.11 -8.93 10.24
N ASP A 72 -25.58 -9.41 11.33
CA ASP A 72 -25.97 -9.07 12.70
C ASP A 72 -25.15 -7.94 13.33
N VAL A 73 -24.24 -7.32 12.57
CA VAL A 73 -23.54 -6.12 13.03
C VAL A 73 -24.53 -5.00 13.29
N GLU A 74 -24.46 -4.40 14.48
CA GLU A 74 -25.28 -3.25 14.80
C GLU A 74 -24.89 -2.05 13.94
N GLN A 75 -25.90 -1.52 13.21
CA GLN A 75 -25.67 -0.45 12.25
C GLN A 75 -26.67 0.69 12.43
N TYR A 76 -26.16 1.89 12.28
CA TYR A 76 -26.94 3.12 12.14
C TYR A 76 -26.65 3.76 10.81
N PHE A 77 -27.60 4.49 10.25
CA PHE A 77 -27.39 5.11 8.95
C PHE A 77 -27.80 6.59 8.93
N ILE A 78 -27.11 7.31 8.08
CA ILE A 78 -27.45 8.70 7.74
C ILE A 78 -28.26 8.67 6.44
N PRO A 79 -29.46 9.31 6.40
CA PRO A 79 -30.30 9.29 5.23
C PRO A 79 -29.61 9.91 4.01
N ASP A 80 -29.62 9.21 2.87
CA ASP A 80 -29.00 9.70 1.61
C ASP A 80 -29.61 11.02 1.17
N ARG A 81 -30.93 11.18 1.32
CA ARG A 81 -31.65 12.43 1.01
C ARG A 81 -31.07 13.67 1.72
N LEU A 82 -30.45 13.48 2.90
CA LEU A 82 -29.83 14.59 3.62
C LEU A 82 -28.57 15.06 2.88
N PHE A 83 -27.72 14.14 2.43
CA PHE A 83 -26.54 14.47 1.63
C PHE A 83 -26.92 15.11 0.29
N GLU A 84 -27.92 14.58 -0.41
CA GLU A 84 -28.42 15.13 -1.67
C GLU A 84 -28.95 16.56 -1.50
N MET A 85 -29.67 16.81 -0.40
CA MET A 85 -30.19 18.13 -0.08
C MET A 85 -29.06 19.14 0.16
N ILE A 86 -28.06 18.76 0.97
CA ILE A 86 -26.92 19.62 1.29
C ILE A 86 -26.07 19.86 0.03
N GLU A 87 -25.80 18.82 -0.76
CA GLU A 87 -25.06 18.95 -2.02
C GLU A 87 -25.77 19.93 -2.98
N LYS A 88 -27.10 19.85 -3.07
CA LYS A 88 -27.90 20.78 -3.86
C LYS A 88 -27.83 22.21 -3.31
N GLN A 89 -27.80 22.38 -2.00
CA GLN A 89 -27.64 23.71 -1.36
C GLN A 89 -26.25 24.30 -1.66
N CYS A 90 -25.20 23.46 -1.66
CA CYS A 90 -23.85 23.88 -2.02
C CYS A 90 -23.68 24.21 -3.51
N GLY A 91 -24.60 23.77 -4.37
CA GLY A 91 -24.59 24.04 -5.81
C GLY A 91 -23.76 23.06 -6.64
N SER A 92 -22.79 22.37 -6.06
CA SER A 92 -22.00 21.33 -6.72
C SER A 92 -21.43 20.31 -5.72
N ARG A 93 -21.04 19.14 -6.24
CA ARG A 93 -20.33 18.12 -5.46
C ARG A 93 -19.01 18.64 -4.90
N THR A 94 -18.31 19.44 -5.66
CA THR A 94 -17.04 20.06 -5.25
C THR A 94 -17.23 21.00 -4.06
N GLU A 95 -18.19 21.90 -4.13
CA GLU A 95 -18.49 22.82 -3.02
C GLU A 95 -19.00 22.09 -1.79
N PHE A 96 -19.80 21.03 -1.98
CA PHE A 96 -20.21 20.15 -0.89
C PHE A 96 -19.01 19.52 -0.17
N LEU A 97 -18.03 18.98 -0.91
CA LEU A 97 -16.81 18.40 -0.33
C LEU A 97 -15.98 19.45 0.42
N PHE A 98 -15.85 20.66 -0.15
CA PHE A 98 -15.19 21.76 0.54
C PHE A 98 -15.90 22.16 1.85
N GLU A 99 -17.20 22.24 1.84
CA GLU A 99 -17.99 22.57 3.03
C GLU A 99 -17.80 21.51 4.12
N MET A 100 -17.87 20.22 3.76
CA MET A 100 -17.66 19.11 4.69
C MET A 100 -16.27 19.07 5.29
N THR A 101 -15.26 19.57 4.60
CA THR A 101 -13.87 19.56 5.09
C THR A 101 -13.47 20.81 5.87
N ARG A 102 -14.20 21.92 5.73
CA ARG A 102 -13.81 23.23 6.26
C ARG A 102 -14.68 23.72 7.40
N GLY A 103 -15.96 23.36 7.37
CA GLY A 103 -16.95 23.89 8.28
C GLY A 103 -17.68 22.81 9.06
N GLY A 104 -18.77 23.18 9.65
CA GLY A 104 -19.78 22.31 10.21
C GLY A 104 -21.02 22.33 9.33
N ASN A 105 -21.89 21.37 9.54
CA ASN A 105 -23.22 21.39 8.96
C ASN A 105 -24.22 21.05 10.07
N PRO A 106 -25.04 22.01 10.54
CA PRO A 106 -25.93 21.81 11.69
C PRO A 106 -26.93 20.67 11.51
N GLU A 107 -27.36 20.39 10.29
CA GLU A 107 -28.31 19.32 10.00
C GLU A 107 -27.66 17.96 10.16
N LEU A 108 -26.46 17.77 9.59
CA LEU A 108 -25.65 16.55 9.75
C LEU A 108 -25.21 16.37 11.21
N GLU A 109 -24.78 17.44 11.88
CA GLU A 109 -24.40 17.40 13.29
C GLU A 109 -25.57 16.96 14.16
N THR A 110 -26.80 17.45 13.88
CA THR A 110 -28.01 17.02 14.59
C THR A 110 -28.30 15.54 14.40
N VAL A 111 -28.15 15.01 13.19
CA VAL A 111 -28.36 13.59 12.89
C VAL A 111 -27.29 12.73 13.59
N PHE A 112 -26.01 13.12 13.52
CA PHE A 112 -24.94 12.41 14.24
C PHE A 112 -25.16 12.41 15.75
N GLN A 113 -25.54 13.55 16.33
CA GLN A 113 -25.84 13.64 17.76
C GLN A 113 -27.00 12.70 18.13
N GLY A 114 -28.07 12.67 17.34
CA GLY A 114 -29.19 11.78 17.57
C GLY A 114 -28.81 10.29 17.49
N ILE A 115 -27.91 9.93 16.58
CA ILE A 115 -27.36 8.57 16.50
C ILE A 115 -26.54 8.24 17.75
N LEU A 116 -25.62 9.13 18.16
CA LEU A 116 -24.81 8.91 19.37
C LEU A 116 -25.66 8.80 20.63
N ASP A 117 -26.70 9.63 20.77
CA ASP A 117 -27.63 9.56 21.89
C ASP A 117 -28.40 8.24 21.91
N THR A 118 -28.79 7.73 20.73
CA THR A 118 -29.43 6.42 20.59
C THR A 118 -28.49 5.29 21.01
N ILE A 119 -27.23 5.33 20.54
CA ILE A 119 -26.20 4.34 20.92
C ILE A 119 -25.98 4.37 22.44
N LYS A 120 -25.76 5.54 23.03
CA LYS A 120 -25.58 5.69 24.49
C LYS A 120 -26.78 5.15 25.28
N LYS A 121 -28.00 5.32 24.77
CA LYS A 121 -29.22 4.80 25.40
C LYS A 121 -29.32 3.28 25.28
N SER A 122 -28.90 2.71 24.15
CA SER A 122 -28.92 1.26 23.94
C SER A 122 -27.80 0.53 24.70
N HIS A 123 -26.68 1.22 24.94
CA HIS A 123 -25.50 0.69 25.64
C HIS A 123 -25.13 1.54 26.87
N PRO A 124 -25.99 1.63 27.89
CA PRO A 124 -25.83 2.57 29.00
C PRO A 124 -24.60 2.28 29.88
N ASN A 125 -24.06 1.07 29.82
CA ASN A 125 -22.91 0.63 30.64
C ASN A 125 -21.61 0.56 29.84
N GLU A 126 -21.61 0.92 28.56
CA GLU A 126 -20.48 0.82 27.69
C GLU A 126 -20.09 2.20 27.14
N PRO A 127 -19.05 2.85 27.69
CA PRO A 127 -18.61 4.14 27.16
C PRO A 127 -18.12 4.01 25.73
N ILE A 128 -18.31 5.08 24.94
CA ILE A 128 -17.74 5.17 23.60
C ILE A 128 -16.28 5.61 23.74
N ASP A 129 -15.34 4.69 23.47
CA ASP A 129 -13.90 4.93 23.61
C ASP A 129 -13.32 5.73 22.44
N GLY A 130 -13.94 5.67 21.27
CA GLY A 130 -13.49 6.41 20.09
C GLY A 130 -14.31 6.12 18.84
N ILE A 131 -14.15 6.99 17.86
CA ILE A 131 -14.80 6.88 16.54
C ILE A 131 -13.73 6.73 15.47
N PHE A 132 -13.74 5.62 14.74
CA PHE A 132 -12.92 5.40 13.56
C PHE A 132 -13.58 6.06 12.35
N HIS A 133 -12.84 6.88 11.66
CA HIS A 133 -13.29 7.50 10.42
C HIS A 133 -12.25 7.27 9.32
N CYS A 134 -12.66 6.55 8.27
CA CYS A 134 -11.83 6.31 7.10
C CYS A 134 -11.73 7.59 6.30
N LEU A 135 -10.52 7.96 5.98
CA LEU A 135 -10.14 9.22 5.37
C LEU A 135 -10.35 10.44 6.29
N GLU A 136 -9.93 11.58 5.85
CA GLU A 136 -10.05 12.83 6.58
C GLU A 136 -11.07 13.75 5.89
N GLY A 137 -11.62 14.68 6.63
CA GLY A 137 -12.33 15.77 6.01
C GLY A 137 -13.84 15.73 6.20
N PHE A 138 -14.30 15.23 7.36
CA PHE A 138 -15.71 15.31 7.71
C PHE A 138 -15.90 16.07 9.02
N GLU A 139 -15.88 17.40 8.94
CA GLU A 139 -15.95 18.29 10.12
C GLU A 139 -17.26 18.16 10.91
N PRO A 140 -18.45 17.93 10.33
CA PRO A 140 -19.66 17.71 11.12
C PRO A 140 -19.53 16.55 12.14
N LEU A 141 -18.89 15.45 11.76
CA LEU A 141 -18.63 14.34 12.70
C LEU A 141 -17.63 14.76 13.78
N ARG A 142 -16.57 15.51 13.41
CA ARG A 142 -15.59 16.01 14.37
C ARG A 142 -16.18 16.95 15.39
N ASN A 143 -17.05 17.84 14.95
CA ASN A 143 -17.74 18.79 15.84
C ASN A 143 -18.57 18.06 16.88
N VAL A 144 -19.37 17.08 16.45
CA VAL A 144 -20.19 16.28 17.36
C VAL A 144 -19.34 15.44 18.31
N ALA A 145 -18.28 14.80 17.82
CA ALA A 145 -17.38 14.02 18.66
C ALA A 145 -16.68 14.89 19.70
N LYS A 146 -16.24 16.09 19.33
CA LYS A 146 -15.63 17.08 20.23
C LYS A 146 -16.59 17.52 21.32
N VAL A 147 -17.86 17.81 21.00
CA VAL A 147 -18.88 18.18 21.99
C VAL A 147 -19.14 17.05 22.99
N ASN A 148 -19.00 15.80 22.57
CA ASN A 148 -19.21 14.60 23.39
C ASN A 148 -17.96 14.09 24.08
N ASP A 149 -16.81 14.76 23.92
CA ASP A 149 -15.48 14.34 24.43
C ASP A 149 -15.08 12.93 23.95
N ILE A 150 -15.43 12.61 22.70
CA ILE A 150 -15.09 11.32 22.07
C ILE A 150 -13.94 11.54 21.07
N PRO A 151 -12.82 10.82 21.22
CA PRO A 151 -11.71 10.95 20.26
C PRO A 151 -12.09 10.38 18.89
N ILE A 152 -11.72 11.11 17.82
CA ILE A 152 -11.80 10.59 16.46
C ILE A 152 -10.43 10.04 16.06
N ILE A 153 -10.45 8.82 15.54
CA ILE A 153 -9.31 8.12 14.97
C ILE A 153 -9.46 8.19 13.44
N SER A 154 -8.83 9.18 12.83
CA SER A 154 -8.78 9.28 11.38
C SER A 154 -7.71 8.33 10.85
N TYR A 155 -8.02 7.57 9.79
CA TYR A 155 -7.08 6.62 9.21
C TYR A 155 -7.19 6.55 7.69
N VAL A 156 -6.07 6.20 7.05
CA VAL A 156 -5.98 6.00 5.59
C VAL A 156 -4.88 5.00 5.25
N PHE A 157 -4.99 4.33 4.13
CA PHE A 157 -3.89 3.53 3.60
C PHE A 157 -2.62 4.38 3.41
N SER A 158 -1.47 3.84 3.80
CA SER A 158 -0.19 4.37 3.34
C SER A 158 0.12 3.88 1.91
N ALA A 159 1.23 4.35 1.34
CA ALA A 159 1.75 3.84 0.06
C ALA A 159 2.20 2.37 0.14
N LEU A 160 2.48 1.86 1.35
CA LEU A 160 2.94 0.49 1.57
C LEU A 160 1.71 -0.42 1.71
N ARG A 161 1.34 -1.05 0.61
CA ARG A 161 0.13 -1.88 0.52
C ARG A 161 0.46 -3.24 -0.07
N LYS A 162 -0.15 -4.30 0.48
CA LYS A 162 0.03 -5.68 0.00
C LYS A 162 -0.20 -5.84 -1.50
N PRO A 163 -1.23 -5.23 -2.12
CA PRO A 163 -1.43 -5.33 -3.56
C PRO A 163 -0.41 -4.53 -4.40
N HIS A 164 0.45 -3.73 -3.77
CA HIS A 164 1.37 -2.81 -4.44
C HIS A 164 2.86 -3.11 -4.17
N GLY A 165 3.19 -4.39 -3.99
CA GLY A 165 4.58 -4.85 -3.85
C GLY A 165 5.10 -4.88 -2.41
N TYR A 166 4.23 -4.84 -1.40
CA TYR A 166 4.60 -4.96 0.01
C TYR A 166 3.93 -6.17 0.67
N ARG A 167 4.54 -6.66 1.75
CA ARG A 167 4.08 -7.88 2.45
C ARG A 167 2.82 -7.63 3.28
N GLN A 168 2.61 -6.40 3.72
CA GLN A 168 1.45 -5.96 4.48
C GLN A 168 0.99 -4.58 4.03
N THR A 169 -0.27 -4.29 4.29
CA THR A 169 -0.83 -2.94 4.20
C THR A 169 -0.59 -2.21 5.51
N LEU A 170 -0.02 -1.01 5.43
CA LEU A 170 0.20 -0.11 6.55
C LEU A 170 -0.78 1.05 6.47
N TYR A 171 -1.16 1.57 7.62
CA TYR A 171 -2.08 2.70 7.77
C TYR A 171 -1.43 3.88 8.47
N SER A 172 -1.66 5.07 7.96
CA SER A 172 -1.55 6.28 8.77
C SER A 172 -2.80 6.42 9.61
N ALA A 173 -2.66 6.60 10.93
CA ALA A 173 -3.79 6.85 11.80
C ALA A 173 -3.42 7.81 12.94
N ASN A 174 -4.31 8.76 13.22
CA ASN A 174 -4.12 9.79 14.26
C ASN A 174 -5.42 10.07 15.00
N PHE A 175 -5.28 10.55 16.24
CA PHE A 175 -6.37 11.17 17.00
C PHE A 175 -6.74 12.59 16.52
N GLY A 176 -6.22 13.01 15.38
CA GLY A 176 -6.40 14.32 14.79
C GLY A 176 -6.50 14.23 13.27
N ARG A 177 -6.06 15.29 12.61
CA ARG A 177 -6.00 15.36 11.15
C ARG A 177 -4.80 14.58 10.62
N LEU A 178 -4.99 13.92 9.48
CA LEU A 178 -3.93 13.14 8.82
C LEU A 178 -3.10 14.00 7.86
N TYR A 179 -3.76 14.88 7.11
CA TYR A 179 -3.19 15.57 5.96
C TYR A 179 -2.62 16.96 6.28
N CYS A 180 -1.94 17.12 7.40
CA CYS A 180 -1.28 18.39 7.73
C CYS A 180 0.13 18.24 8.32
N GLY A 181 0.56 17.03 8.59
CA GLY A 181 1.89 16.76 9.15
C GLY A 181 2.05 17.03 10.64
N ASP A 182 1.28 17.94 11.23
CA ASP A 182 1.48 18.43 12.59
C ASP A 182 1.51 17.34 13.66
N GLU A 183 0.62 16.35 13.57
CA GLU A 183 0.59 15.25 14.54
C GLU A 183 1.77 14.28 14.37
N CYS A 184 2.20 14.04 13.13
CA CYS A 184 3.37 13.23 12.87
C CYS A 184 4.64 13.92 13.39
N GLU A 185 4.76 15.23 13.17
CA GLU A 185 5.89 16.04 13.66
C GLU A 185 5.94 16.06 15.17
N LYS A 186 4.82 16.25 15.87
CA LYS A 186 4.75 16.17 17.34
C LYS A 186 5.17 14.80 17.87
N LYS A 187 4.72 13.72 17.26
CA LYS A 187 5.11 12.34 17.61
C LYS A 187 6.61 12.11 17.36
N TRP A 188 7.14 12.63 16.26
CA TRP A 188 8.55 12.56 15.97
C TRP A 188 9.39 13.25 17.03
N HIS A 189 9.01 14.47 17.43
CA HIS A 189 9.73 15.18 18.50
C HIS A 189 9.65 14.48 19.86
N ARG A 190 8.49 13.86 20.19
CA ARG A 190 8.38 13.02 21.38
C ARG A 190 9.34 11.83 21.30
N PHE A 191 9.31 11.09 20.19
CA PHE A 191 10.20 9.97 19.96
C PHE A 191 11.69 10.34 20.13
N GLN A 192 12.11 11.47 19.56
CA GLN A 192 13.47 11.98 19.71
C GLN A 192 13.83 12.35 21.16
N SER A 193 12.86 12.77 21.97
CA SER A 193 13.07 13.13 23.37
C SER A 193 13.12 11.92 24.30
N GLU A 194 12.73 10.75 23.84
CA GLU A 194 12.78 9.51 24.59
C GLU A 194 14.21 8.93 24.51
N ASP A 195 14.85 8.76 25.66
CA ASP A 195 16.23 8.25 25.76
C ASP A 195 16.27 6.74 25.51
N THR A 196 16.24 6.35 24.22
CA THR A 196 16.25 4.96 23.82
C THR A 196 17.28 4.68 22.74
N GLN A 197 18.15 3.72 23.02
CA GLN A 197 19.06 3.16 22.02
C GLN A 197 18.30 2.13 21.18
N LEU A 198 17.65 2.59 20.11
CA LEU A 198 17.01 1.71 19.13
C LEU A 198 17.97 1.44 17.97
N LEU A 199 17.95 0.21 17.49
CA LEU A 199 18.67 -0.17 16.29
C LEU A 199 17.97 0.44 15.08
N LEU A 200 18.73 1.12 14.20
CA LEU A 200 18.21 1.67 12.97
C LEU A 200 18.45 0.69 11.80
N TYR A 201 17.41 0.44 11.02
CA TYR A 201 17.48 -0.39 9.83
C TYR A 201 17.73 0.48 8.59
N SER A 202 18.69 0.08 7.78
CA SER A 202 19.02 0.76 6.51
C SER A 202 17.86 0.66 5.50
N ASN A 203 17.87 1.49 4.46
CA ASN A 203 16.85 1.43 3.41
C ASN A 203 16.72 0.01 2.81
N ARG A 204 17.84 -0.70 2.54
CA ARG A 204 17.79 -2.06 1.99
C ARG A 204 17.22 -3.07 2.99
N GLU A 205 17.50 -2.92 4.29
CA GLU A 205 16.89 -3.74 5.34
C GLU A 205 15.39 -3.47 5.43
N LEU A 206 14.96 -2.21 5.40
CA LEU A 206 13.54 -1.84 5.39
C LEU A 206 12.79 -2.42 4.19
N ILE A 207 13.43 -2.43 3.01
CA ILE A 207 12.85 -3.09 1.83
C ILE A 207 12.81 -4.61 2.02
N ALA A 208 13.86 -5.22 2.59
CA ALA A 208 13.85 -6.64 2.89
C ALA A 208 12.78 -7.03 3.93
N ILE A 209 12.44 -6.16 4.86
CA ILE A 209 11.36 -6.34 5.85
C ILE A 209 9.98 -6.19 5.19
N PHE A 210 9.73 -5.09 4.50
CA PHE A 210 8.40 -4.70 4.04
C PHE A 210 8.08 -5.09 2.61
N GLY A 211 9.07 -5.16 1.72
CA GLY A 211 8.89 -5.47 0.31
C GLY A 211 8.55 -6.93 0.06
N LYS A 212 7.78 -7.22 -0.99
CA LYS A 212 7.59 -8.58 -1.50
C LYS A 212 8.86 -9.11 -2.17
N ASP A 213 8.91 -10.41 -2.36
CA ASP A 213 10.10 -11.08 -2.92
C ASP A 213 10.52 -10.49 -4.27
N ARG A 214 9.56 -10.18 -5.14
CA ARG A 214 9.82 -9.54 -6.44
C ARG A 214 10.48 -8.17 -6.36
N THR A 215 10.42 -7.49 -5.21
CA THR A 215 11.06 -6.17 -5.05
C THR A 215 12.50 -6.27 -4.57
N LEU A 216 12.94 -7.42 -4.05
CA LEU A 216 14.29 -7.59 -3.52
C LEU A 216 15.38 -7.39 -4.58
N PRO A 217 15.24 -7.88 -5.83
CA PRO A 217 16.23 -7.61 -6.87
C PRO A 217 16.46 -6.13 -7.16
N LEU A 218 15.45 -5.29 -6.90
CA LEU A 218 15.55 -3.85 -7.11
C LEU A 218 16.48 -3.14 -6.09
N ILE A 219 16.81 -3.82 -4.98
CA ILE A 219 17.77 -3.30 -3.98
C ILE A 219 19.13 -3.06 -4.63
N ASP A 220 19.52 -3.93 -5.54
CA ASP A 220 20.74 -3.88 -6.29
C ASP A 220 20.97 -2.54 -7.02
N ILE A 221 19.92 -1.98 -7.58
CA ILE A 221 19.97 -0.73 -8.33
C ILE A 221 19.71 0.53 -7.50
N MET A 222 19.53 0.40 -6.19
CA MET A 222 19.35 1.59 -5.34
C MET A 222 20.56 2.51 -5.38
N ALA A 223 21.78 1.95 -5.50
CA ALA A 223 23.04 2.67 -5.59
C ALA A 223 23.36 3.17 -7.00
N ALA A 224 22.69 2.64 -8.04
CA ALA A 224 22.94 3.03 -9.42
C ALA A 224 22.57 4.49 -9.69
N SER A 225 23.31 5.12 -10.61
CA SER A 225 23.02 6.48 -11.07
C SER A 225 21.70 6.51 -11.85
N PRO A 226 20.72 7.30 -11.43
CA PRO A 226 19.42 7.36 -12.09
C PRO A 226 19.52 8.02 -13.47
N LYS A 227 18.66 7.59 -14.41
CA LYS A 227 18.59 8.11 -15.78
C LYS A 227 18.00 9.52 -15.86
N TYR A 228 17.13 9.87 -14.94
CA TYR A 228 16.39 11.13 -14.94
C TYR A 228 16.68 11.94 -13.66
N GLU A 229 16.50 13.24 -13.75
CA GLU A 229 16.67 14.12 -12.59
C GLU A 229 15.44 14.09 -11.69
N ILE A 230 14.24 14.04 -12.29
CA ILE A 230 12.99 14.15 -11.54
C ILE A 230 11.85 13.33 -12.12
N ASN A 231 11.10 12.68 -11.23
CA ASN A 231 9.80 12.09 -11.48
C ASN A 231 8.70 12.99 -10.93
N VAL A 232 7.73 13.35 -11.74
CA VAL A 232 6.51 14.08 -11.32
C VAL A 232 5.39 13.05 -11.14
N CYS A 233 4.89 12.91 -9.91
CA CYS A 233 3.80 12.01 -9.57
C CYS A 233 2.50 12.79 -9.42
N GLY A 234 1.58 12.61 -10.37
CA GLY A 234 0.26 13.21 -10.34
C GLY A 234 -0.76 12.36 -9.59
N GLU A 235 -1.67 12.99 -8.90
CA GLU A 235 -2.83 12.35 -8.26
C GLU A 235 -4.00 12.16 -9.24
N GLY A 236 -4.02 12.92 -10.32
CA GLY A 236 -5.06 12.88 -11.34
C GLY A 236 -6.37 13.56 -10.95
N PHE A 237 -6.47 14.10 -9.75
CA PHE A 237 -7.59 14.95 -9.29
C PHE A 237 -7.05 16.27 -8.79
N ASP A 238 -7.34 17.34 -9.49
CA ASP A 238 -6.95 18.68 -9.09
C ASP A 238 -7.54 19.11 -7.74
N ILE A 239 -8.65 18.49 -7.37
CA ILE A 239 -9.37 18.84 -6.16
C ILE A 239 -8.85 18.17 -4.89
N LEU A 240 -8.17 17.01 -4.98
CA LEU A 240 -7.69 16.28 -3.80
C LEU A 240 -6.71 17.08 -2.93
N PRO A 241 -5.68 17.74 -3.51
CA PRO A 241 -4.80 18.59 -2.74
C PRO A 241 -5.55 19.69 -2.00
N HIS A 242 -6.61 20.26 -2.59
CA HIS A 242 -7.42 21.32 -1.99
C HIS A 242 -8.30 20.79 -0.87
N ILE A 243 -8.94 19.63 -1.06
CA ILE A 243 -9.86 19.05 -0.07
C ILE A 243 -9.11 18.58 1.17
N PHE A 244 -8.07 17.75 1.00
CA PHE A 244 -7.44 17.09 2.13
C PHE A 244 -6.30 17.89 2.75
N SER A 245 -5.49 18.52 1.93
CA SER A 245 -4.28 19.17 2.38
C SER A 245 -4.33 20.69 2.36
N ARG A 246 -5.44 21.26 1.88
CA ARG A 246 -5.59 22.71 1.70
C ARG A 246 -4.48 23.33 0.85
N ALA A 247 -3.90 22.55 -0.04
CA ALA A 247 -2.90 23.02 -0.97
C ALA A 247 -3.53 23.92 -2.03
N GLU A 248 -2.81 24.96 -2.41
CA GLU A 248 -3.31 25.98 -3.34
C GLU A 248 -2.95 25.71 -4.81
N TYR A 249 -2.33 24.54 -5.11
CA TYR A 249 -1.89 24.21 -6.46
C TYR A 249 -2.08 22.73 -6.79
N CYS A 250 -2.21 22.45 -8.08
CA CYS A 250 -2.48 21.14 -8.65
C CYS A 250 -1.22 20.49 -9.25
N ASP A 251 -1.38 19.30 -9.84
CA ASP A 251 -0.30 18.54 -10.48
C ASP A 251 0.31 19.28 -11.68
N GLU A 252 -0.47 20.05 -12.42
CA GLU A 252 0.02 20.84 -13.55
C GLU A 252 0.96 21.95 -13.09
N ASP A 253 0.63 22.64 -11.99
CA ASP A 253 1.47 23.69 -11.41
C ASP A 253 2.85 23.13 -11.03
N ILE A 254 2.88 21.96 -10.41
CA ILE A 254 4.14 21.26 -10.08
C ILE A 254 4.92 20.88 -11.33
N TYR A 255 4.23 20.39 -12.36
CA TYR A 255 4.90 20.05 -13.61
C TYR A 255 5.58 21.27 -14.25
N TYR A 256 4.86 22.38 -14.34
CA TYR A 256 5.40 23.63 -14.88
C TYR A 256 6.50 24.22 -14.00
N GLU A 257 6.41 24.05 -12.69
CA GLU A 257 7.49 24.46 -11.78
C GLU A 257 8.76 23.64 -12.05
N CYS A 258 8.66 22.31 -12.18
CA CYS A 258 9.77 21.45 -12.55
C CYS A 258 10.38 21.83 -13.91
N ALA A 259 9.55 22.20 -14.89
CA ALA A 259 10.00 22.58 -16.23
C ALA A 259 10.82 23.87 -16.27
N LYS A 260 10.82 24.68 -15.20
CA LYS A 260 11.72 25.84 -15.07
C LYS A 260 13.17 25.42 -14.83
N TYR A 261 13.41 24.27 -14.21
CA TYR A 261 14.74 23.80 -13.80
C TYR A 261 15.25 22.64 -14.66
N TYR A 262 14.36 21.81 -15.20
CA TYR A 262 14.73 20.58 -15.90
C TYR A 262 14.19 20.54 -17.32
N LYS A 263 15.03 20.07 -18.27
CA LYS A 263 14.57 19.80 -19.62
C LYS A 263 13.61 18.61 -19.65
N ARG A 264 12.72 18.56 -20.63
CA ARG A 264 11.78 17.44 -20.82
C ARG A 264 12.46 16.06 -20.82
N SER A 265 13.64 15.94 -21.41
CA SER A 265 14.42 14.69 -21.43
C SER A 265 14.97 14.27 -20.07
N GLN A 266 14.96 15.14 -19.07
CA GLN A 266 15.41 14.91 -17.70
C GLN A 266 14.25 14.60 -16.75
N MET A 267 13.03 14.67 -17.25
CA MET A 267 11.80 14.53 -16.45
C MET A 267 11.02 13.29 -16.87
N ARG A 268 10.34 12.67 -15.91
CA ARG A 268 9.30 11.66 -16.17
C ARG A 268 8.03 12.02 -15.42
N ASN A 269 6.88 11.68 -15.99
CA ASN A 269 5.58 11.88 -15.38
C ASN A 269 4.87 10.55 -15.18
N ARG A 270 4.17 10.42 -14.08
CA ARG A 270 3.26 9.32 -13.84
C ARG A 270 1.95 9.86 -13.29
N GLN A 271 0.87 9.53 -13.96
CA GLN A 271 -0.46 9.86 -13.53
C GLN A 271 -1.07 8.71 -12.72
N HIS A 272 -2.02 9.04 -11.84
CA HIS A 272 -2.74 8.02 -11.09
C HIS A 272 -3.52 7.10 -12.05
N PRO A 273 -3.45 5.76 -11.88
CA PRO A 273 -4.06 4.80 -12.81
C PRO A 273 -5.57 4.96 -13.01
N ILE A 274 -6.27 5.53 -12.02
CA ILE A 274 -7.73 5.71 -12.06
C ILE A 274 -8.14 6.90 -12.94
N HIS A 275 -7.21 7.83 -13.20
CA HIS A 275 -7.50 9.11 -13.87
C HIS A 275 -6.66 9.35 -15.11
N LEU A 276 -6.64 8.37 -16.00
CA LEU A 276 -5.84 8.41 -17.24
C LEU A 276 -6.21 9.56 -18.19
N ASP A 277 -7.38 10.15 -18.02
CA ASP A 277 -7.92 11.16 -18.93
C ASP A 277 -7.79 12.61 -18.42
N ALA A 278 -7.38 12.81 -17.14
CA ALA A 278 -7.40 14.11 -16.50
C ALA A 278 -6.30 15.08 -16.96
N LEU A 279 -5.10 14.58 -17.31
CA LEU A 279 -3.98 15.41 -17.76
C LEU A 279 -3.58 15.08 -19.19
N GLN A 280 -3.48 16.11 -20.04
CA GLN A 280 -2.92 16.02 -21.40
C GLN A 280 -1.37 15.92 -21.40
N ILE A 281 -0.73 15.87 -20.25
CA ILE A 281 0.71 15.71 -20.08
C ILE A 281 1.08 14.28 -20.47
N SER A 282 2.14 14.09 -21.23
CA SER A 282 2.52 12.79 -21.79
C SER A 282 2.61 11.68 -20.72
N ARG A 283 1.90 10.61 -20.97
CA ARG A 283 1.80 9.43 -20.13
C ARG A 283 3.02 8.56 -20.31
N ASP A 284 3.94 8.59 -19.34
CA ASP A 284 4.97 7.57 -19.24
C ASP A 284 4.40 6.37 -18.49
N GLU A 285 4.34 5.23 -19.16
CA GLU A 285 4.16 3.87 -18.65
C GLU A 285 3.39 3.69 -17.32
N VAL A 286 2.09 3.90 -17.33
CA VAL A 286 1.19 3.78 -16.16
C VAL A 286 1.21 2.38 -15.53
N HIS A 287 1.64 1.36 -16.30
CA HIS A 287 1.54 -0.05 -15.91
C HIS A 287 2.81 -0.66 -15.36
N ASN A 288 3.93 0.06 -15.35
CA ASN A 288 5.21 -0.43 -14.83
C ASN A 288 5.24 -0.47 -13.31
N ASP A 289 6.13 -1.29 -12.75
CA ASP A 289 6.32 -1.35 -11.30
C ASP A 289 6.69 0.04 -10.76
N PRO A 290 5.95 0.53 -9.74
CA PRO A 290 6.24 1.83 -9.15
C PRO A 290 7.66 1.97 -8.62
N ALA A 291 8.26 0.91 -8.09
CA ALA A 291 9.61 0.95 -7.53
C ALA A 291 10.65 1.19 -8.63
N ALA A 292 10.56 0.49 -9.76
CA ALA A 292 11.43 0.70 -10.90
C ALA A 292 11.32 2.12 -11.47
N TRP A 293 10.10 2.65 -11.55
CA TRP A 293 9.87 4.03 -11.97
C TRP A 293 10.49 5.04 -10.99
N ILE A 294 10.33 4.85 -9.68
CA ILE A 294 10.94 5.69 -8.63
C ILE A 294 12.46 5.66 -8.76
N LEU A 295 13.05 4.47 -8.87
CA LEU A 295 14.48 4.28 -8.95
C LEU A 295 15.11 4.92 -10.19
N SER A 296 14.35 5.09 -11.27
CA SER A 296 14.82 5.68 -12.51
C SER A 296 15.21 7.17 -12.41
N SER A 297 14.81 7.86 -11.34
CA SER A 297 15.08 9.29 -11.14
C SER A 297 15.76 9.57 -9.80
N LYS A 298 16.50 10.67 -9.74
CA LYS A 298 17.20 11.14 -8.54
C LYS A 298 16.22 11.59 -7.46
N ARG A 299 15.14 12.25 -7.89
CA ARG A 299 14.10 12.80 -7.00
C ARG A 299 12.71 12.54 -7.53
N MET A 300 11.76 12.61 -6.63
CA MET A 300 10.34 12.51 -6.94
C MET A 300 9.59 13.67 -6.30
N VAL A 301 8.76 14.34 -7.07
CA VAL A 301 7.90 15.43 -6.60
C VAL A 301 6.43 15.03 -6.70
N ALA A 302 5.65 15.45 -5.72
CA ALA A 302 4.20 15.24 -5.68
C ALA A 302 3.49 16.37 -4.93
N THR A 303 2.18 16.56 -5.21
CA THR A 303 1.29 17.46 -4.45
C THR A 303 0.87 16.83 -3.12
N CYS A 304 0.22 15.67 -3.17
CA CYS A 304 -0.28 14.93 -2.01
C CYS A 304 -0.18 13.40 -2.17
N SER A 305 0.60 12.91 -3.14
CA SER A 305 0.74 11.48 -3.36
C SER A 305 1.54 10.78 -2.27
N GLN A 306 0.95 9.77 -1.68
CA GLN A 306 1.65 8.91 -0.74
C GLN A 306 2.78 8.09 -1.38
N MET A 307 2.87 8.05 -2.73
CA MET A 307 4.01 7.46 -3.46
C MET A 307 5.35 8.09 -3.07
N ILE A 308 5.33 9.32 -2.56
CA ILE A 308 6.52 10.03 -2.08
C ILE A 308 7.22 9.28 -0.92
N LEU A 309 6.48 8.55 -0.08
CA LEU A 309 7.05 7.68 0.96
C LEU A 309 7.89 6.56 0.34
N LYS A 310 7.46 6.02 -0.79
CA LYS A 310 8.25 5.01 -1.51
C LYS A 310 9.55 5.59 -2.04
N ALA A 311 9.55 6.85 -2.49
CA ALA A 311 10.79 7.52 -2.90
C ALA A 311 11.80 7.60 -1.74
N ALA A 312 11.34 7.97 -0.53
CA ALA A 312 12.18 7.97 0.66
C ALA A 312 12.69 6.56 1.00
N LEU A 313 11.82 5.55 0.97
CA LEU A 313 12.17 4.16 1.24
C LEU A 313 13.21 3.62 0.24
N TRP A 314 13.08 3.98 -1.05
CA TRP A 314 14.01 3.62 -2.11
C TRP A 314 15.22 4.57 -2.21
N ASN A 315 15.52 5.30 -1.13
CA ASN A 315 16.70 6.19 -1.04
C ASN A 315 16.76 7.27 -2.13
N ARG A 316 15.60 7.74 -2.62
CA ARG A 316 15.46 8.88 -3.52
C ARG A 316 15.05 10.14 -2.75
N ILE A 317 15.26 11.31 -3.33
CA ILE A 317 14.90 12.59 -2.69
C ILE A 317 13.40 12.82 -2.85
N PRO A 318 12.62 12.80 -1.78
CA PRO A 318 11.21 13.15 -1.84
C PRO A 318 11.04 14.66 -1.78
N VAL A 319 10.30 15.24 -2.73
CA VAL A 319 10.02 16.66 -2.79
C VAL A 319 8.52 16.91 -2.63
N MET A 320 8.15 17.65 -1.60
CA MET A 320 6.78 18.10 -1.35
C MET A 320 6.79 19.58 -0.97
N PRO A 321 6.52 20.48 -1.92
CA PRO A 321 6.60 21.92 -1.67
C PRO A 321 5.68 22.42 -0.56
N LYS A 322 4.58 21.70 -0.28
CA LYS A 322 3.65 21.99 0.82
C LYS A 322 3.52 20.80 1.77
N ASN A 323 3.08 21.08 3.01
CA ASN A 323 2.80 20.05 4.00
C ASN A 323 1.40 19.49 3.78
N THR A 324 1.31 18.45 2.97
CA THR A 324 0.05 17.83 2.53
C THR A 324 -0.11 16.39 3.02
N LEU A 325 0.95 15.78 3.53
CA LEU A 325 0.96 14.42 4.07
C LEU A 325 1.60 14.38 5.46
N PRO A 326 1.35 13.35 6.27
CA PRO A 326 1.89 13.25 7.63
C PRO A 326 3.39 13.46 7.74
N PHE A 327 4.18 12.96 6.78
CA PHE A 327 5.65 13.06 6.81
C PHE A 327 6.22 14.15 5.89
N SER A 328 5.38 14.96 5.27
CA SER A 328 5.82 15.96 4.28
C SER A 328 6.74 17.03 4.86
N PHE A 329 6.70 17.27 6.17
CA PHE A 329 7.63 18.20 6.85
C PHE A 329 9.10 17.75 6.76
N MET A 330 9.36 16.44 6.56
CA MET A 330 10.69 15.86 6.35
C MET A 330 11.10 15.80 4.88
N CYS A 331 10.20 16.12 3.95
CA CYS A 331 10.50 16.17 2.54
C CYS A 331 11.13 17.51 2.15
N SER A 332 11.96 17.51 1.11
CA SER A 332 12.47 18.73 0.50
C SER A 332 11.34 19.65 0.05
N LYS A 333 11.47 20.94 0.27
CA LYS A 333 10.48 21.95 -0.14
C LYS A 333 10.82 22.58 -1.49
N ASP A 334 12.09 22.59 -1.83
CA ASP A 334 12.60 23.05 -3.10
C ASP A 334 12.84 21.87 -4.06
N ILE A 335 12.46 22.05 -5.32
CA ILE A 335 12.59 21.03 -6.38
C ILE A 335 14.07 20.70 -6.66
N THR A 336 14.96 21.63 -6.36
CA THR A 336 16.42 21.51 -6.61
C THR A 336 17.19 20.96 -5.43
N ASP A 337 16.57 20.83 -4.24
CA ASP A 337 17.21 20.30 -3.04
C ASP A 337 17.78 18.90 -3.21
N GLU A 338 18.88 18.63 -2.48
CA GLU A 338 19.55 17.33 -2.43
C GLU A 338 19.24 16.52 -1.15
N ASN A 339 18.34 17.01 -0.31
CA ASN A 339 18.08 16.44 1.02
C ASN A 339 17.22 15.18 0.94
N LYS A 340 17.75 14.08 1.45
CA LYS A 340 17.02 12.84 1.66
C LYS A 340 16.36 12.84 3.03
N VAL A 341 15.33 12.03 3.19
CA VAL A 341 14.72 11.78 4.50
C VAL A 341 15.75 11.08 5.40
N PRO A 342 15.99 11.57 6.62
CA PRO A 342 16.87 10.93 7.58
C PRO A 342 16.42 9.51 7.93
N LEU A 343 17.37 8.61 8.10
CA LEU A 343 17.11 7.19 8.32
C LEU A 343 16.39 6.92 9.66
N ASP A 344 16.73 7.66 10.70
CA ASP A 344 16.07 7.58 12.00
C ASP A 344 14.58 7.98 11.91
N PHE A 345 14.27 9.04 11.17
CA PHE A 345 12.88 9.40 10.90
C PHE A 345 12.15 8.32 10.09
N LEU A 346 12.79 7.75 9.08
CA LEU A 346 12.17 6.69 8.27
C LEU A 346 11.86 5.45 9.12
N ASN A 347 12.75 5.06 10.02
CA ASN A 347 12.52 3.98 10.99
C ASN A 347 11.37 4.31 11.94
N PHE A 348 11.36 5.52 12.54
CA PHE A 348 10.23 5.99 13.33
C PHE A 348 8.92 5.92 12.54
N TYR A 349 8.91 6.44 11.32
CA TYR A 349 7.70 6.50 10.52
C TYR A 349 7.13 5.11 10.22
N LEU A 350 7.99 4.14 9.89
CA LEU A 350 7.58 2.78 9.53
C LEU A 350 7.22 1.90 10.74
N PHE A 351 7.95 2.02 11.85
CA PHE A 351 7.76 1.15 13.02
C PHE A 351 6.98 1.81 14.17
N CYS A 352 6.77 3.13 14.15
CA CYS A 352 6.02 3.81 15.19
C CYS A 352 4.76 4.49 14.64
N TYR A 353 4.92 5.33 13.60
CA TYR A 353 3.81 6.13 13.09
C TYR A 353 2.81 5.31 12.26
N LEU A 354 3.29 4.47 11.34
CA LEU A 354 2.45 3.60 10.54
C LEU A 354 2.01 2.37 11.34
N ILE A 355 0.75 2.00 11.19
CA ILE A 355 0.12 0.88 11.90
C ILE A 355 -0.12 -0.26 10.92
N PRO A 356 0.34 -1.50 11.22
CA PRO A 356 0.03 -2.67 10.40
C PRO A 356 -1.48 -2.96 10.37
N ASN A 357 -1.97 -3.50 9.24
CA ASN A 357 -3.39 -3.80 9.04
C ASN A 357 -4.05 -4.54 10.22
N ASP A 358 -3.41 -5.60 10.71
CA ASP A 358 -4.00 -6.43 11.77
C ASP A 358 -4.10 -5.68 13.11
N LEU A 359 -3.17 -4.77 13.39
CA LEU A 359 -3.23 -3.91 14.58
C LEU A 359 -4.20 -2.74 14.37
N MET A 360 -4.26 -2.18 13.15
CA MET A 360 -5.17 -1.07 12.85
C MET A 360 -6.63 -1.40 13.18
N PHE A 361 -7.04 -2.64 12.94
CA PHE A 361 -8.41 -3.09 13.17
C PHE A 361 -8.55 -3.99 14.40
N SER A 362 -7.64 -3.89 15.38
CA SER A 362 -7.69 -4.62 16.65
C SER A 362 -8.21 -3.73 17.78
N GLY A 363 -9.32 -4.13 18.40
CA GLY A 363 -9.87 -3.45 19.57
C GLY A 363 -8.88 -3.40 20.75
N GLU A 364 -8.17 -4.52 21.01
CA GLU A 364 -7.15 -4.60 22.06
C GLU A 364 -6.00 -3.60 21.81
N TYR A 365 -5.53 -3.49 20.57
CA TYR A 365 -4.48 -2.53 20.23
C TYR A 365 -4.94 -1.09 20.53
N TRP A 366 -6.16 -0.71 20.16
CA TRP A 366 -6.64 0.65 20.38
C TRP A 366 -6.97 0.92 21.84
N GLN A 367 -7.49 -0.04 22.61
CA GLN A 367 -7.60 0.10 24.06
C GLN A 367 -6.24 0.38 24.71
N TRP A 368 -5.18 -0.35 24.28
CA TRP A 368 -3.85 -0.06 24.74
C TRP A 368 -3.36 1.33 24.28
N ARG A 369 -3.65 1.76 23.04
CA ARG A 369 -3.31 3.11 22.57
C ARG A 369 -3.97 4.21 23.40
N MET A 370 -5.15 3.98 23.93
CA MET A 370 -5.86 4.91 24.83
C MET A 370 -5.16 5.07 26.20
N THR A 371 -4.28 4.16 26.60
CA THR A 371 -3.44 4.34 27.80
C THR A 371 -2.29 5.32 27.59
N ASN A 372 -2.17 5.92 26.39
CA ASN A 372 -1.14 6.87 25.99
C ASN A 372 0.31 6.33 26.13
N PRO A 373 0.62 5.18 25.50
CA PRO A 373 1.98 4.64 25.51
C PRO A 373 2.97 5.61 24.89
N THR A 374 4.25 5.50 25.27
CA THR A 374 5.35 6.24 24.66
C THR A 374 5.54 5.84 23.19
N GLU A 375 6.17 6.72 22.39
CA GLU A 375 6.44 6.41 20.99
C GLU A 375 7.42 5.22 20.86
N THR A 376 8.32 5.05 21.80
CA THR A 376 9.22 3.89 21.90
C THR A 376 8.49 2.59 22.19
N GLU A 377 7.50 2.60 23.08
CA GLU A 377 6.66 1.41 23.34
C GLU A 377 5.88 1.02 22.10
N ILE A 378 5.37 2.00 21.35
CA ILE A 378 4.68 1.77 20.09
C ILE A 378 5.65 1.15 19.06
N TYR A 379 6.83 1.73 18.90
CA TYR A 379 7.87 1.24 18.01
C TYR A 379 8.21 -0.23 18.30
N LYS A 380 8.48 -0.55 19.56
CA LYS A 380 8.81 -1.92 19.98
C LYS A 380 7.66 -2.90 19.72
N ARG A 381 6.43 -2.52 20.08
CA ARG A 381 5.25 -3.38 19.86
C ARG A 381 5.03 -3.67 18.37
N HIS A 382 5.19 -2.67 17.50
CA HIS A 382 5.08 -2.88 16.07
C HIS A 382 6.22 -3.74 15.52
N LEU A 383 7.46 -3.52 15.97
CA LEU A 383 8.60 -4.32 15.54
C LEU A 383 8.43 -5.79 15.96
N ASP A 384 8.02 -6.06 17.21
CA ASP A 384 7.73 -7.42 17.68
C ASP A 384 6.63 -8.08 16.84
N PHE A 385 5.56 -7.32 16.53
CA PHE A 385 4.51 -7.78 15.63
C PHE A 385 5.06 -8.16 14.23
N TYR A 386 5.94 -7.34 13.65
CA TYR A 386 6.54 -7.66 12.35
C TYR A 386 7.46 -8.89 12.41
N ILE A 387 8.22 -9.05 13.49
CA ILE A 387 9.07 -10.24 13.69
C ILE A 387 8.23 -11.51 13.67
N GLU A 388 7.14 -11.52 14.41
CA GLU A 388 6.24 -12.66 14.46
C GLU A 388 5.49 -12.86 13.14
N LYS A 389 4.79 -11.83 12.67
CA LYS A 389 3.91 -11.90 11.49
C LYS A 389 4.64 -12.19 10.20
N LEU A 390 5.82 -11.64 10.03
CA LEU A 390 6.63 -11.78 8.82
C LEU A 390 7.70 -12.85 8.95
N ASN A 391 7.74 -13.57 10.09
CA ASN A 391 8.74 -14.58 10.39
C ASN A 391 10.18 -14.07 10.20
N LEU A 392 10.46 -12.88 10.77
CA LEU A 392 11.80 -12.28 10.70
C LEU A 392 12.76 -12.93 11.72
N PRO A 393 14.05 -12.97 11.44
CA PRO A 393 15.02 -13.52 12.39
C PRO A 393 15.16 -12.60 13.61
N LYS A 394 15.02 -13.16 14.82
CA LYS A 394 15.15 -12.38 16.08
C LYS A 394 16.52 -11.70 16.24
N SER A 395 17.55 -12.21 15.55
CA SER A 395 18.88 -11.60 15.55
C SER A 395 18.90 -10.15 15.06
N ILE A 396 17.92 -9.73 14.25
CA ILE A 396 17.84 -8.34 13.79
C ILE A 396 17.65 -7.33 14.92
N LEU A 397 17.19 -7.76 16.10
CA LEU A 397 17.01 -6.89 17.27
C LEU A 397 18.31 -6.53 17.98
N THR A 398 19.36 -7.33 17.83
CA THR A 398 20.59 -7.21 18.64
C THR A 398 21.87 -7.13 17.81
N GLU A 399 21.87 -7.60 16.57
CA GLU A 399 23.01 -7.56 15.67
C GLU A 399 23.31 -6.11 15.26
N GLN A 400 24.53 -5.63 15.55
CA GLN A 400 24.95 -4.25 15.24
C GLN A 400 25.46 -4.10 13.80
N ASP A 401 26.05 -5.19 13.25
CA ASP A 401 26.60 -5.18 11.90
C ASP A 401 25.49 -5.25 10.84
N GLU A 402 25.30 -4.16 10.10
CA GLU A 402 24.25 -4.03 9.10
C GLU A 402 24.32 -5.09 7.99
N PRO A 403 25.49 -5.37 7.37
CA PRO A 403 25.61 -6.46 6.38
C PRO A 403 25.18 -7.81 6.92
N THR A 404 25.53 -8.15 8.16
CA THR A 404 25.13 -9.39 8.83
C THR A 404 23.62 -9.45 9.07
N ARG A 405 23.00 -8.35 9.51
CA ARG A 405 21.54 -8.27 9.66
C ARG A 405 20.85 -8.43 8.31
N PHE A 406 21.30 -7.68 7.30
CA PHE A 406 20.71 -7.73 5.97
C PHE A 406 20.82 -9.15 5.37
N LYS A 407 21.98 -9.80 5.48
CA LYS A 407 22.14 -11.20 5.08
C LYS A 407 21.17 -12.13 5.80
N SER A 408 20.95 -11.94 7.10
CA SER A 408 20.01 -12.73 7.89
C SER A 408 18.56 -12.51 7.42
N LEU A 409 18.18 -11.29 7.10
CA LEU A 409 16.88 -10.94 6.53
C LEU A 409 16.67 -11.65 5.18
N LEU A 410 17.64 -11.58 4.27
CA LEU A 410 17.54 -12.22 2.96
C LEU A 410 17.44 -13.76 3.08
N LYS A 411 18.22 -14.37 3.97
CA LYS A 411 18.12 -15.82 4.26
C LYS A 411 16.73 -16.20 4.77
N SER A 412 16.16 -15.43 5.68
CA SER A 412 14.80 -15.69 6.18
C SER A 412 13.72 -15.57 5.10
N ARG A 413 14.05 -14.89 4.00
CA ARG A 413 13.22 -14.75 2.81
C ARG A 413 13.41 -15.88 1.78
N GLY A 414 14.29 -16.83 2.05
CA GLY A 414 14.62 -17.93 1.15
C GLY A 414 15.49 -17.53 -0.05
N CYS A 415 16.19 -16.39 0.05
CA CYS A 415 17.19 -16.01 -0.94
C CYS A 415 18.37 -16.99 -0.92
N ASP A 416 18.86 -17.38 -2.10
CA ASP A 416 20.08 -18.17 -2.21
C ASP A 416 21.35 -17.33 -2.01
N GLU A 417 22.48 -17.99 -1.83
CA GLU A 417 23.76 -17.30 -1.58
C GLU A 417 24.21 -16.48 -2.81
N GLU A 418 23.85 -16.86 -4.05
CA GLU A 418 24.19 -16.11 -5.25
C GLU A 418 23.50 -14.74 -5.23
N LEU A 419 22.18 -14.72 -5.00
CA LEU A 419 21.42 -13.48 -4.89
C LEU A 419 21.87 -12.63 -3.71
N ILE A 420 22.12 -13.26 -2.54
CA ILE A 420 22.61 -12.56 -1.36
C ILE A 420 23.93 -11.85 -1.66
N ASN A 421 24.85 -12.52 -2.34
CA ASN A 421 26.14 -11.92 -2.70
C ASN A 421 25.95 -10.75 -3.68
N ILE A 422 25.09 -10.91 -4.69
CA ILE A 422 24.74 -9.81 -5.60
C ILE A 422 24.23 -8.58 -4.82
N LEU A 423 23.27 -8.79 -3.91
CA LEU A 423 22.66 -7.69 -3.14
C LEU A 423 23.58 -7.09 -2.08
N LEU A 424 24.66 -7.78 -1.70
CA LEU A 424 25.69 -7.26 -0.78
C LEU A 424 26.77 -6.45 -1.49
N GLU A 425 27.01 -6.68 -2.79
CA GLU A 425 28.13 -6.11 -3.53
C GLU A 425 27.88 -4.71 -4.11
N ASP A 426 26.66 -4.20 -4.10
CA ASP A 426 26.26 -2.87 -4.62
C ASP A 426 26.77 -2.58 -6.06
N LYS A 427 26.70 -3.57 -6.95
CA LYS A 427 27.16 -3.41 -8.34
C LYS A 427 25.95 -3.41 -9.25
N HIS A 428 25.79 -2.23 -10.04
CA HIS A 428 24.66 -2.39 -10.84
C HIS A 428 24.26 -1.57 -12.00
N ASP A 429 23.69 -2.26 -13.01
CA ASP A 429 23.29 -1.72 -14.30
C ASP A 429 21.77 -1.52 -14.39
N PHE A 430 21.33 -0.39 -14.94
CA PHE A 430 19.92 0.02 -15.06
C PHE A 430 19.14 -0.68 -16.19
N ASP A 431 19.76 -1.60 -16.93
CA ASP A 431 19.17 -2.21 -18.12
C ASP A 431 18.31 -3.47 -17.88
N ILE A 432 17.92 -3.72 -16.62
CA ILE A 432 17.08 -4.86 -16.27
C ILE A 432 15.62 -4.53 -16.57
N ASP A 433 14.92 -5.44 -17.26
CA ASP A 433 13.45 -5.42 -17.37
C ASP A 433 12.82 -5.88 -16.06
N TYR A 434 12.50 -4.94 -15.18
CA TYR A 434 12.03 -5.20 -13.83
C TYR A 434 10.70 -5.94 -13.73
N ASN A 435 9.86 -5.89 -14.76
CA ASN A 435 8.60 -6.63 -14.76
C ASN A 435 8.84 -8.14 -14.83
N THR A 436 10.00 -8.54 -15.32
CA THR A 436 10.38 -9.92 -15.58
C THR A 436 11.69 -10.33 -14.93
N ALA A 437 12.26 -9.49 -14.05
CA ALA A 437 13.54 -9.76 -13.39
C ALA A 437 13.49 -10.98 -12.47
N SER A 438 12.34 -11.29 -11.90
CA SER A 438 12.17 -12.46 -11.05
C SER A 438 10.86 -13.17 -11.32
N SER A 439 10.84 -14.48 -11.06
CA SER A 439 9.65 -15.32 -11.11
C SER A 439 9.51 -16.10 -9.82
N ARG A 440 8.30 -16.56 -9.53
CA ARG A 440 7.98 -17.38 -8.38
C ARG A 440 7.49 -18.75 -8.81
N ILE A 441 7.86 -19.76 -8.06
CA ILE A 441 7.33 -21.10 -8.20
C ILE A 441 6.72 -21.58 -6.88
N MET A 442 5.63 -22.31 -6.96
CA MET A 442 5.04 -22.98 -5.81
C MET A 442 5.20 -24.49 -5.99
N VAL A 443 5.86 -25.13 -5.05
CA VAL A 443 6.08 -26.60 -5.04
C VAL A 443 5.43 -27.15 -3.78
N ASN A 444 4.47 -28.06 -3.94
CA ASN A 444 3.70 -28.63 -2.83
C ASN A 444 3.13 -27.59 -1.86
N GLY A 445 2.68 -26.44 -2.38
CA GLY A 445 2.15 -25.32 -1.58
C GLY A 445 3.21 -24.41 -0.94
N LYS A 446 4.50 -24.72 -1.03
CA LYS A 446 5.58 -23.83 -0.60
C LYS A 446 6.04 -22.93 -1.74
N SER A 447 6.31 -21.68 -1.43
CA SER A 447 6.70 -20.64 -2.38
C SER A 447 8.21 -20.44 -2.42
N TYR A 448 8.75 -20.44 -3.63
CA TYR A 448 10.16 -20.13 -3.91
C TYR A 448 10.22 -19.12 -5.04
N TRP A 449 11.15 -18.18 -4.98
CA TRP A 449 11.37 -17.24 -6.05
C TRP A 449 12.85 -17.15 -6.41
N ARG A 450 13.15 -16.80 -7.66
CA ARG A 450 14.50 -16.67 -8.20
C ARG A 450 14.56 -15.54 -9.21
N LEU A 451 15.76 -15.02 -9.42
CA LEU A 451 16.06 -14.15 -10.53
C LEU A 451 15.98 -14.93 -11.85
N ASN A 452 15.49 -14.27 -12.88
CA ASN A 452 15.53 -14.78 -14.24
C ASN A 452 16.84 -14.34 -14.92
N LYS A 453 17.55 -15.27 -15.57
CA LYS A 453 18.55 -14.92 -16.55
C LYS A 453 17.86 -14.57 -17.87
N ILE A 454 18.22 -13.45 -18.48
CA ILE A 454 17.62 -13.01 -19.74
C ILE A 454 18.63 -13.26 -20.85
N GLU A 455 18.31 -14.14 -21.77
CA GLU A 455 19.14 -14.50 -22.92
C GLU A 455 18.32 -14.38 -24.21
N ASN A 456 18.75 -13.53 -25.14
CA ASN A 456 18.05 -13.30 -26.43
C ASN A 456 16.55 -12.96 -26.26
N GLY A 457 16.20 -12.23 -25.21
CA GLY A 457 14.80 -11.87 -24.91
C GLY A 457 13.98 -12.93 -24.19
N VAL A 458 14.49 -14.14 -24.03
CA VAL A 458 13.86 -15.24 -23.27
C VAL A 458 14.34 -15.20 -21.81
N ARG A 459 13.44 -15.45 -20.87
CA ARG A 459 13.71 -15.51 -19.43
C ARG A 459 13.91 -16.95 -19.04
N HIS A 460 15.00 -17.21 -18.33
CA HIS A 460 15.38 -18.53 -17.84
C HIS A 460 15.30 -18.55 -16.32
N PHE A 461 14.39 -19.36 -15.80
CA PHE A 461 14.23 -19.61 -14.36
C PHE A 461 14.84 -20.97 -14.03
N HIS A 462 15.68 -21.02 -12.98
CA HIS A 462 16.28 -22.24 -12.50
C HIS A 462 16.13 -22.37 -10.98
N ILE A 463 15.82 -23.58 -10.49
CA ILE A 463 15.78 -23.86 -9.07
C ILE A 463 16.13 -25.32 -8.78
N GLU A 464 16.93 -25.53 -7.72
CA GLU A 464 17.18 -26.84 -7.13
C GLU A 464 16.58 -26.92 -5.73
N LEU A 465 15.81 -27.95 -5.46
CA LEU A 465 15.16 -28.20 -4.19
C LEU A 465 15.55 -29.57 -3.66
N SER A 466 15.87 -29.66 -2.36
CA SER A 466 16.19 -30.92 -1.66
C SER A 466 14.90 -31.58 -1.13
N GLU A 467 13.83 -31.55 -1.92
CA GLU A 467 12.54 -32.16 -1.59
C GLU A 467 11.87 -32.69 -2.86
N SER A 468 10.94 -33.62 -2.68
CA SER A 468 10.09 -34.13 -3.75
C SER A 468 9.09 -33.08 -4.21
N ALA A 469 8.61 -33.19 -5.44
CA ALA A 469 7.52 -32.36 -5.96
C ALA A 469 6.38 -33.24 -6.49
N ASP A 470 5.17 -32.95 -6.02
CA ASP A 470 3.92 -33.54 -6.51
C ASP A 470 3.13 -32.52 -7.34
N THR A 471 3.24 -31.24 -7.01
CA THR A 471 2.62 -30.13 -7.74
C THR A 471 3.61 -28.99 -7.92
N ILE A 472 3.59 -28.38 -9.12
CA ILE A 472 4.40 -27.21 -9.45
C ILE A 472 3.52 -26.18 -10.14
N ASP A 473 3.37 -24.99 -9.52
CA ASP A 473 2.73 -23.83 -10.11
C ASP A 473 3.78 -22.74 -10.36
N PHE A 474 3.93 -22.33 -11.60
CA PHE A 474 4.90 -21.30 -12.00
C PHE A 474 4.21 -19.97 -12.25
N TYR A 475 4.68 -18.93 -11.58
CA TYR A 475 4.20 -17.55 -11.66
C TYR A 475 5.26 -16.67 -12.35
N PRO A 476 5.18 -16.53 -13.69
CA PRO A 476 6.21 -15.78 -14.45
C PRO A 476 6.29 -14.31 -14.04
N LEU A 477 5.17 -13.67 -13.73
CA LEU A 477 5.07 -12.24 -13.51
C LEU A 477 4.82 -11.83 -12.05
N ASP A 478 4.67 -12.77 -11.15
CA ASP A 478 4.47 -12.60 -9.69
C ASP A 478 3.93 -11.22 -9.24
N ASP A 479 2.62 -11.03 -9.21
CA ASP A 479 1.92 -9.79 -8.86
C ASP A 479 1.96 -8.65 -9.92
N VAL A 480 2.49 -8.88 -11.11
CA VAL A 480 2.39 -7.96 -12.25
C VAL A 480 1.40 -8.51 -13.26
N ALA A 481 0.58 -7.66 -13.86
CA ALA A 481 -0.28 -8.06 -14.97
C ALA A 481 0.50 -7.94 -16.30
N GLY A 482 0.39 -8.95 -17.15
CA GLY A 482 1.05 -8.98 -18.44
C GLY A 482 0.69 -10.22 -19.24
N CYS A 483 1.37 -10.46 -20.35
CA CYS A 483 1.21 -11.67 -21.13
C CYS A 483 2.50 -12.49 -21.09
N ALA A 484 2.37 -13.79 -20.83
CA ALA A 484 3.50 -14.72 -20.81
C ALA A 484 3.18 -15.99 -21.60
N ARG A 485 4.22 -16.69 -22.07
CA ARG A 485 4.14 -18.04 -22.63
C ARG A 485 5.33 -18.86 -22.16
N LEU A 486 5.15 -20.16 -22.06
CA LEU A 486 6.26 -21.07 -21.82
C LEU A 486 6.94 -21.44 -23.15
N VAL A 487 8.26 -21.42 -23.14
CA VAL A 487 9.10 -21.81 -24.29
C VAL A 487 9.55 -23.25 -24.09
N SER A 488 10.06 -23.58 -22.90
CA SER A 488 10.44 -24.94 -22.53
C SER A 488 10.43 -25.11 -21.02
N VAL A 489 10.19 -26.33 -20.57
CA VAL A 489 10.28 -26.73 -19.16
C VAL A 489 10.98 -28.07 -19.08
N SER A 490 11.89 -28.23 -18.09
CA SER A 490 12.39 -29.53 -17.70
C SER A 490 12.31 -29.72 -16.18
N VAL A 491 12.06 -30.95 -15.77
CA VAL A 491 12.09 -31.38 -14.36
C VAL A 491 13.05 -32.53 -14.22
N ASN A 492 14.08 -32.38 -13.39
CA ASN A 492 15.19 -33.33 -13.26
C ASN A 492 15.81 -33.73 -14.62
N GLY A 493 16.00 -32.75 -15.51
CA GLY A 493 16.56 -32.93 -16.84
C GLY A 493 15.62 -33.60 -17.85
N LYS A 494 14.38 -33.95 -17.47
CA LYS A 494 13.39 -34.53 -18.36
C LYS A 494 12.48 -33.43 -18.89
N PRO A 495 12.31 -33.31 -20.23
CA PRO A 495 11.42 -32.31 -20.79
C PRO A 495 9.97 -32.57 -20.37
N VAL A 496 9.24 -31.50 -20.10
CA VAL A 496 7.81 -31.48 -19.80
C VAL A 496 7.08 -30.94 -21.03
N ASP A 497 5.98 -31.59 -21.41
CA ASP A 497 5.15 -31.10 -22.52
C ASP A 497 4.43 -29.82 -22.11
N VAL A 498 4.79 -28.72 -22.75
CA VAL A 498 4.21 -27.38 -22.55
C VAL A 498 3.52 -26.85 -23.80
N SER A 499 3.19 -27.72 -24.77
CA SER A 499 2.53 -27.32 -26.00
C SER A 499 1.24 -26.52 -25.77
N ASN A 500 0.49 -26.85 -24.71
CA ASN A 500 -0.70 -26.10 -24.28
C ASN A 500 -0.42 -24.70 -23.74
N PHE A 501 0.84 -24.33 -23.51
CA PHE A 501 1.29 -23.05 -22.94
C PHE A 501 2.20 -22.27 -23.89
N ALA A 502 2.30 -22.70 -25.15
CA ALA A 502 3.17 -22.10 -26.16
C ALA A 502 2.66 -20.75 -26.68
N ASP A 503 1.37 -20.47 -26.54
CA ASP A 503 0.77 -19.20 -26.90
C ASP A 503 0.79 -18.22 -25.73
N PHE A 504 0.92 -16.92 -26.04
CA PHE A 504 0.83 -15.88 -25.03
C PHE A 504 -0.53 -15.89 -24.35
N ARG A 505 -0.53 -15.93 -23.03
CA ARG A 505 -1.72 -15.84 -22.19
C ARG A 505 -1.62 -14.62 -21.28
N TYR A 506 -2.75 -13.96 -21.10
CA TYR A 506 -2.85 -12.91 -20.10
C TYR A 506 -2.74 -13.50 -18.70
N MET A 507 -1.77 -12.98 -17.95
CA MET A 507 -1.53 -13.31 -16.55
C MET A 507 -2.12 -12.21 -15.67
N PRO A 508 -3.27 -12.46 -15.01
CA PRO A 508 -3.82 -11.50 -14.07
C PRO A 508 -2.93 -11.38 -12.84
N LYS A 509 -2.89 -10.16 -12.26
CA LYS A 509 -2.00 -9.77 -11.16
C LYS A 509 -2.00 -10.72 -9.96
N VAL A 510 -3.12 -11.36 -9.63
CA VAL A 510 -3.29 -12.12 -8.38
C VAL A 510 -3.24 -13.64 -8.59
N SER A 511 -3.53 -14.12 -9.79
CA SER A 511 -3.73 -15.56 -10.02
C SER A 511 -3.07 -16.08 -11.30
N GLY A 512 -2.26 -15.26 -11.97
CA GLY A 512 -1.62 -15.65 -13.22
C GLY A 512 -0.49 -16.66 -13.01
N HIS A 513 -0.75 -17.93 -13.23
CA HIS A 513 0.25 -19.00 -13.15
C HIS A 513 0.02 -20.09 -14.19
N TYR A 514 1.03 -20.95 -14.33
CA TYR A 514 0.98 -22.20 -15.07
C TYR A 514 1.11 -23.37 -14.09
N THR A 515 0.14 -24.27 -14.05
CA THR A 515 0.31 -25.56 -13.37
C THR A 515 1.01 -26.52 -14.34
N LEU A 516 2.21 -26.96 -13.98
CA LEU A 516 3.06 -27.76 -14.86
C LEU A 516 2.70 -29.25 -14.78
N PRO A 517 2.43 -29.92 -15.94
CA PRO A 517 2.15 -31.34 -15.98
C PRO A 517 3.45 -32.15 -15.96
N PHE A 518 3.83 -32.69 -14.83
CA PHE A 518 5.03 -33.54 -14.70
C PHE A 518 4.76 -34.75 -13.77
N PRO A 519 5.50 -35.84 -13.91
CA PRO A 519 5.39 -36.94 -12.96
C PRO A 519 6.06 -36.57 -11.63
N PRO A 520 5.50 -36.97 -10.47
CA PRO A 520 6.08 -36.70 -9.16
C PRO A 520 7.56 -37.09 -9.07
N THR A 521 8.34 -36.27 -8.36
CA THR A 521 9.76 -36.51 -8.10
C THR A 521 9.96 -37.17 -6.72
N ALA A 522 11.06 -37.93 -6.50
CA ALA A 522 11.25 -38.67 -5.25
C ALA A 522 11.92 -37.83 -4.16
N ASP A 523 13.20 -37.43 -4.35
CA ASP A 523 14.00 -36.84 -3.25
C ASP A 523 14.56 -35.45 -3.56
N LYS A 524 14.84 -35.17 -4.83
CA LYS A 524 15.38 -33.88 -5.30
C LYS A 524 14.62 -33.43 -6.52
N THR A 525 14.32 -32.15 -6.56
CA THR A 525 13.65 -31.54 -7.70
C THR A 525 14.49 -30.41 -8.29
N ILE A 526 14.88 -30.57 -9.56
CA ILE A 526 15.55 -29.53 -10.34
C ILE A 526 14.58 -29.09 -11.42
N ILE A 527 14.31 -27.80 -11.49
CA ILE A 527 13.34 -27.24 -12.42
C ILE A 527 14.02 -26.15 -13.24
N ASP A 528 13.97 -26.31 -14.56
CA ASP A 528 14.40 -25.30 -15.52
C ASP A 528 13.19 -24.87 -16.35
N ILE A 529 12.93 -23.55 -16.43
CA ILE A 529 11.83 -22.99 -17.20
C ILE A 529 12.36 -21.85 -18.06
N ALA A 530 12.18 -21.97 -19.38
CA ALA A 530 12.35 -20.86 -20.29
C ALA A 530 10.96 -20.30 -20.66
N TRP A 531 10.81 -19.00 -20.57
CA TRP A 531 9.54 -18.33 -20.83
C TRP A 531 9.74 -16.96 -21.49
N ASP A 532 8.71 -16.48 -22.15
CA ASP A 532 8.72 -15.24 -22.90
C ASP A 532 7.63 -14.30 -22.40
N TYR A 533 7.86 -13.00 -22.56
CA TYR A 533 6.99 -11.92 -22.05
C TYR A 533 6.60 -10.97 -23.16
N GLN A 534 5.36 -10.53 -23.10
CA GLN A 534 4.84 -9.46 -23.94
C GLN A 534 4.04 -8.49 -23.08
N SER A 535 4.28 -7.21 -23.24
CA SER A 535 3.49 -6.19 -22.51
C SER A 535 2.03 -6.21 -23.00
N ASN A 536 1.10 -5.79 -22.13
CA ASN A 536 -0.32 -5.69 -22.49
C ASN A 536 -0.55 -4.83 -23.74
N LYS A 537 0.25 -3.79 -23.94
CA LYS A 537 0.17 -2.92 -25.11
C LYS A 537 0.59 -3.63 -26.39
N GLU A 538 1.67 -4.38 -26.35
CA GLU A 538 2.15 -5.18 -27.51
C GLU A 538 1.18 -6.30 -27.83
N PHE A 539 0.63 -6.97 -26.80
CA PHE A 539 -0.37 -8.01 -26.98
C PHE A 539 -1.66 -7.47 -27.63
N LEU A 540 -2.18 -6.36 -27.16
CA LEU A 540 -3.38 -5.74 -27.74
C LEU A 540 -3.12 -5.26 -29.19
N ASN A 541 -1.95 -4.68 -29.47
CA ASN A 541 -1.60 -4.24 -30.83
C ASN A 541 -1.41 -5.40 -31.81
N ALA A 542 -1.02 -6.59 -31.32
CA ALA A 542 -0.86 -7.78 -32.17
C ALA A 542 -2.19 -8.49 -32.47
N HIS A 543 -3.25 -8.20 -31.70
CA HIS A 543 -4.56 -8.86 -31.80
C HIS A 543 -5.72 -7.90 -32.18
N SER A 544 -5.43 -6.62 -32.40
CA SER A 544 -6.30 -5.60 -33.00
C SER A 544 -6.08 -5.53 -34.51
#